data_6e4dfb77d034471ad80112351496a7e4
#
_entry.id   6e4dfb77d034471ad80112351496a7e4
#
_cell.length_a   1.000
_cell.length_b   1.000
_cell.length_c   1.000
_cell.angle_alpha   90.00
_cell.angle_beta   90.00
_cell.angle_gamma   90.00
#
_symmetry.space_group_name_H-M   'P 1'
#
loop_
_entity.id
_entity.type
_entity.pdbx_description
1 polymer ?
#
loop_
_entity_poly.entity_id
_entity_poly.type
_entity_poly.pdbx_seq_one_letter_code
_entity_poly.pdbx_strand_id
1 'polypeptide(L)'
;IPQIKRIEGVGDVMELGDTYSMRIWLKPERMAQYGLVPSDVTAVLGEQNIEAPTGSLGENSKNVFQFTMKYRGRLKSVEEFQNTVVRSQSDGSVLRLKDVADVELGTLTYSFRSEMDSKPAVLFMMFQTAGSNATAVNKQITAQIDEMRKSLPEGTEFVTMMSSNDFLFASIHNVVETLVIAIILVILVVYFFLQDLKSTLIPSISIIVSLVGTFACLVAAGFSLNILTLFALVLAIGTVVDDAIVVVEAVQSKFDAGYKSPYLATKDAMGDVTMAIISCTCVFMAVFIPVTFMGGTSGVFYTQFGITMATAVGISMISALTLCPALCAIMMRPSDGTKSAKSING
;
A
#
# COMPACT_ATOMS: atom_id res chain seq x y z
N ILE A 1 -9.17 -14.82 14.00
CA ILE A 1 -8.10 -13.86 14.35
C ILE A 1 -6.75 -14.60 14.46
N PRO A 2 -6.55 -15.66 15.26
CA PRO A 2 -5.23 -16.28 15.43
C PRO A 2 -4.60 -16.81 14.14
N GLN A 3 -5.39 -17.28 13.20
CA GLN A 3 -4.90 -17.77 11.90
C GLN A 3 -4.38 -16.63 11.03
N ILE A 4 -5.07 -15.50 11.02
CA ILE A 4 -4.67 -14.31 10.25
C ILE A 4 -3.41 -13.67 10.83
N LYS A 5 -3.29 -13.60 12.17
CA LYS A 5 -2.09 -13.07 12.85
C LYS A 5 -0.81 -13.90 12.60
N ARG A 6 -0.92 -15.14 12.09
CA ARG A 6 0.23 -15.98 11.72
C ARG A 6 0.75 -15.73 10.32
N ILE A 7 0.04 -14.96 9.51
CA ILE A 7 0.47 -14.61 8.17
C ILE A 7 1.64 -13.65 8.28
N GLU A 8 2.74 -13.96 7.59
CA GLU A 8 3.92 -13.11 7.56
C GLU A 8 3.59 -11.76 6.94
N GLY A 9 3.95 -10.68 7.64
CA GLY A 9 3.63 -9.31 7.22
C GLY A 9 2.33 -8.75 7.81
N VAL A 10 1.52 -9.54 8.51
CA VAL A 10 0.41 -9.03 9.33
C VAL A 10 0.95 -8.57 10.68
N GLY A 11 0.79 -7.30 10.99
CA GLY A 11 1.24 -6.70 12.25
C GLY A 11 0.22 -6.84 13.37
N ASP A 12 -1.04 -6.53 13.08
CA ASP A 12 -2.13 -6.66 14.03
C ASP A 12 -3.47 -6.91 13.33
N VAL A 13 -4.42 -7.43 14.09
CA VAL A 13 -5.82 -7.60 13.70
C VAL A 13 -6.68 -7.03 14.81
N MET A 14 -7.39 -5.95 14.53
CA MET A 14 -8.33 -5.32 15.44
C MET A 14 -9.76 -5.76 15.09
N GLU A 15 -10.49 -6.17 16.12
CA GLU A 15 -11.89 -6.53 16.04
C GLU A 15 -12.74 -5.39 16.59
N LEU A 16 -13.70 -4.93 15.81
CA LEU A 16 -14.69 -3.94 16.20
C LEU A 16 -16.08 -4.52 15.98
N GLY A 17 -16.81 -4.75 17.05
CA GLY A 17 -18.14 -5.34 17.01
C GLY A 17 -18.55 -5.94 18.34
N ASP A 18 -19.63 -6.64 18.31
CA ASP A 18 -20.23 -7.28 19.49
C ASP A 18 -19.46 -8.56 19.87
N THR A 19 -18.44 -8.41 20.70
CA THR A 19 -17.71 -9.54 21.29
C THR A 19 -18.50 -10.07 22.48
N TYR A 20 -18.71 -11.38 22.55
CA TYR A 20 -19.42 -12.01 23.63
C TYR A 20 -18.70 -11.87 24.97
N SER A 21 -19.47 -11.54 26.01
CA SER A 21 -19.02 -11.49 27.40
C SER A 21 -20.11 -11.96 28.34
N MET A 22 -19.71 -12.56 29.46
CA MET A 22 -20.65 -12.79 30.56
C MET A 22 -20.98 -11.46 31.22
N ARG A 23 -22.25 -11.09 31.20
CA ARG A 23 -22.79 -9.92 31.87
C ARG A 23 -23.36 -10.32 33.20
N ILE A 24 -22.97 -9.62 34.26
CA ILE A 24 -23.40 -9.85 35.63
C ILE A 24 -24.04 -8.54 36.11
N TRP A 25 -25.36 -8.53 36.14
CA TRP A 25 -26.15 -7.38 36.59
C TRP A 25 -26.40 -7.52 38.07
N LEU A 26 -25.64 -6.78 38.88
CA LEU A 26 -25.77 -6.80 40.33
C LEU A 26 -27.09 -6.19 40.76
N LYS A 27 -27.74 -6.82 41.75
CA LYS A 27 -28.99 -6.34 42.37
C LYS A 27 -28.69 -5.65 43.71
N PRO A 28 -28.63 -4.29 43.75
CA PRO A 28 -28.18 -3.56 44.95
C PRO A 28 -29.01 -3.86 46.18
N GLU A 29 -30.32 -4.04 46.03
CA GLU A 29 -31.23 -4.37 47.14
C GLU A 29 -30.92 -5.71 47.74
N ARG A 30 -30.65 -6.72 46.90
CA ARG A 30 -30.29 -8.07 47.38
C ARG A 30 -28.89 -8.08 48.01
N MET A 31 -27.95 -7.35 47.43
CA MET A 31 -26.61 -7.20 47.98
C MET A 31 -26.64 -6.56 49.36
N ALA A 32 -27.44 -5.51 49.55
CA ALA A 32 -27.60 -4.84 50.83
C ALA A 32 -28.19 -5.78 51.91
N GLN A 33 -29.16 -6.65 51.54
CA GLN A 33 -29.73 -7.63 52.46
C GLN A 33 -28.69 -8.61 53.01
N TYR A 34 -27.68 -8.94 52.21
CA TYR A 34 -26.58 -9.84 52.60
C TYR A 34 -25.29 -9.13 53.01
N GLY A 35 -25.33 -7.77 53.13
CA GLY A 35 -24.17 -6.97 53.51
C GLY A 35 -22.99 -7.13 52.56
N LEU A 36 -23.27 -7.21 51.22
CA LEU A 36 -22.30 -7.32 50.18
C LEU A 36 -22.07 -6.01 49.47
N VAL A 37 -20.84 -5.75 49.02
CA VAL A 37 -20.47 -4.66 48.13
C VAL A 37 -20.02 -5.22 46.77
N PRO A 38 -20.09 -4.44 45.68
CA PRO A 38 -19.69 -4.91 44.35
C PRO A 38 -18.27 -5.49 44.28
N SER A 39 -17.34 -4.95 45.08
CA SER A 39 -15.96 -5.45 45.17
C SER A 39 -15.87 -6.90 45.68
N ASP A 40 -16.78 -7.31 46.56
CA ASP A 40 -16.81 -8.70 47.10
C ASP A 40 -17.11 -9.69 45.96
N VAL A 41 -18.08 -9.38 45.13
CA VAL A 41 -18.46 -10.18 43.95
C VAL A 41 -17.32 -10.24 42.95
N THR A 42 -16.65 -9.09 42.69
CA THR A 42 -15.53 -9.03 41.75
C THR A 42 -14.34 -9.85 42.25
N ALA A 43 -14.04 -9.78 43.57
CA ALA A 43 -12.97 -10.54 44.17
C ALA A 43 -13.21 -12.07 44.05
N VAL A 44 -14.41 -12.52 44.40
CA VAL A 44 -14.80 -13.92 44.29
C VAL A 44 -14.76 -14.45 42.87
N LEU A 45 -15.22 -13.64 41.88
CA LEU A 45 -15.11 -14.01 40.48
C LEU A 45 -13.65 -14.08 40.03
N GLY A 46 -12.81 -13.17 40.47
CA GLY A 46 -11.37 -13.19 40.19
C GLY A 46 -10.67 -14.44 40.75
N GLU A 47 -11.10 -14.89 41.92
CA GLU A 47 -10.55 -16.10 42.56
C GLU A 47 -11.03 -17.42 41.94
N GLN A 48 -12.33 -17.47 41.55
CA GLN A 48 -12.94 -18.73 41.06
C GLN A 48 -12.91 -18.86 39.52
N ASN A 49 -12.73 -17.78 38.79
CA ASN A 49 -12.66 -17.79 37.33
C ASN A 49 -11.21 -17.58 36.82
N ILE A 50 -10.28 -18.36 37.35
CA ILE A 50 -8.86 -18.26 37.00
C ILE A 50 -8.38 -19.54 36.30
N GLU A 51 -7.42 -19.40 35.43
CA GLU A 51 -6.69 -20.50 34.82
C GLU A 51 -5.30 -20.58 35.48
N ALA A 52 -5.08 -21.55 36.32
CA ALA A 52 -3.84 -21.73 37.04
C ALA A 52 -3.19 -23.08 36.70
N PRO A 53 -1.87 -23.14 36.54
CA PRO A 53 -1.16 -24.42 36.43
C PRO A 53 -1.27 -25.16 37.75
N THR A 54 -1.80 -26.38 37.71
CA THR A 54 -2.07 -27.20 38.91
C THR A 54 -0.92 -28.13 39.29
N GLY A 55 0.15 -28.18 38.45
CA GLY A 55 1.27 -29.08 38.70
C GLY A 55 0.92 -30.59 38.57
N SER A 56 1.81 -31.41 39.02
CA SER A 56 1.65 -32.86 39.04
C SER A 56 2.00 -33.46 40.41
N LEU A 57 1.26 -34.45 40.82
CA LEU A 57 1.52 -35.24 42.04
C LEU A 57 2.50 -36.37 41.69
N GLY A 58 3.57 -36.50 42.47
CA GLY A 58 4.55 -37.57 42.31
C GLY A 58 5.82 -37.17 41.52
N GLU A 59 6.00 -35.92 41.21
CA GLU A 59 7.14 -35.42 40.42
C GLU A 59 8.52 -35.71 41.07
N ASN A 60 8.57 -35.74 42.44
CA ASN A 60 9.78 -36.06 43.21
C ASN A 60 9.62 -37.32 44.07
N SER A 61 8.67 -38.20 43.75
CA SER A 61 8.45 -39.44 44.51
C SER A 61 9.19 -40.63 43.89
N LYS A 62 9.52 -41.63 44.70
CA LYS A 62 10.08 -42.91 44.23
C LYS A 62 9.04 -43.79 43.49
N ASN A 63 7.81 -43.28 43.30
CA ASN A 63 6.74 -44.00 42.62
C ASN A 63 6.85 -43.81 41.13
N VAL A 64 6.55 -44.86 40.35
CA VAL A 64 6.62 -44.92 38.89
C VAL A 64 5.52 -44.08 38.22
N PHE A 65 4.48 -43.69 38.98
CA PHE A 65 3.32 -42.97 38.41
C PHE A 65 3.30 -41.49 38.83
N GLN A 66 3.16 -40.65 37.86
CA GLN A 66 2.94 -39.20 37.99
C GLN A 66 1.49 -38.88 37.59
N PHE A 67 0.76 -38.19 38.44
CA PHE A 67 -0.63 -37.82 38.21
C PHE A 67 -0.66 -36.29 37.90
N THR A 68 -1.02 -35.91 36.67
CA THR A 68 -1.27 -34.51 36.34
C THR A 68 -2.62 -34.09 36.92
N MET A 69 -2.61 -33.10 37.81
CA MET A 69 -3.82 -32.51 38.33
C MET A 69 -4.47 -31.66 37.24
N LYS A 70 -5.76 -31.87 36.96
CA LYS A 70 -6.53 -31.00 36.08
C LYS A 70 -7.43 -30.10 36.93
N TYR A 71 -7.30 -28.84 36.73
CA TYR A 71 -8.18 -27.83 37.29
C TYR A 71 -9.31 -27.55 36.31
N ARG A 72 -10.51 -27.21 36.79
CA ARG A 72 -11.67 -26.95 35.93
C ARG A 72 -11.47 -25.76 34.99
N GLY A 73 -10.63 -24.81 35.38
CA GLY A 73 -10.31 -23.65 34.60
C GLY A 73 -11.39 -22.55 34.67
N ARG A 74 -11.45 -21.73 33.65
CA ARG A 74 -12.43 -20.63 33.53
C ARG A 74 -13.85 -21.18 33.38
N LEU A 75 -14.80 -20.49 34.00
CA LEU A 75 -16.22 -20.71 33.83
C LEU A 75 -16.63 -20.39 32.38
N LYS A 76 -17.47 -21.21 31.77
CA LYS A 76 -17.81 -21.12 30.35
C LYS A 76 -19.29 -20.91 30.06
N SER A 77 -20.17 -21.28 31.00
CA SER A 77 -21.61 -21.18 30.80
C SER A 77 -22.26 -20.24 31.81
N VAL A 78 -23.40 -19.67 31.43
CA VAL A 78 -24.23 -18.83 32.31
C VAL A 78 -24.53 -19.56 33.61
N GLU A 79 -24.86 -20.86 33.53
CA GLU A 79 -25.20 -21.69 34.68
C GLU A 79 -24.02 -21.88 35.64
N GLU A 80 -22.82 -22.05 35.14
CA GLU A 80 -21.60 -22.11 35.95
C GLU A 80 -21.37 -20.82 36.73
N PHE A 81 -21.49 -19.65 36.04
CA PHE A 81 -21.40 -18.34 36.70
C PHE A 81 -22.50 -18.14 37.74
N GLN A 82 -23.77 -18.49 37.43
CA GLN A 82 -24.90 -18.39 38.37
C GLN A 82 -24.67 -19.22 39.65
N ASN A 83 -24.02 -20.38 39.54
CA ASN A 83 -23.74 -21.27 40.66
C ASN A 83 -22.45 -20.93 41.42
N THR A 84 -21.70 -19.90 41.02
CA THR A 84 -20.50 -19.41 41.73
C THR A 84 -20.89 -19.07 43.20
N VAL A 85 -20.12 -19.57 44.15
CA VAL A 85 -20.35 -19.31 45.57
C VAL A 85 -19.76 -17.93 45.92
N VAL A 86 -20.64 -17.01 46.29
CA VAL A 86 -20.23 -15.66 46.70
C VAL A 86 -19.84 -15.61 48.18
N ARG A 87 -20.60 -16.28 49.04
CA ARG A 87 -20.35 -16.36 50.48
C ARG A 87 -20.90 -17.67 51.09
N SER A 88 -20.18 -18.27 51.99
CA SER A 88 -20.67 -19.32 52.84
C SER A 88 -21.05 -18.73 54.20
N GLN A 89 -22.23 -19.04 54.70
CA GLN A 89 -22.71 -18.56 56.01
C GLN A 89 -22.37 -19.55 57.12
N SER A 90 -22.37 -19.09 58.35
CA SER A 90 -22.03 -19.92 59.52
C SER A 90 -23.04 -21.02 59.82
N ASP A 91 -24.26 -20.93 59.28
CA ASP A 91 -25.33 -21.91 59.38
C ASP A 91 -25.23 -23.03 58.33
N GLY A 92 -24.18 -22.97 57.48
CA GLY A 92 -23.96 -23.92 56.38
C GLY A 92 -24.71 -23.57 55.10
N SER A 93 -25.49 -22.49 55.06
CA SER A 93 -26.13 -22.01 53.83
C SER A 93 -25.09 -21.34 52.91
N VAL A 94 -25.30 -21.47 51.60
CA VAL A 94 -24.38 -20.99 50.56
C VAL A 94 -25.10 -19.96 49.72
N LEU A 95 -24.58 -18.72 49.71
CA LEU A 95 -25.06 -17.67 48.87
C LEU A 95 -24.38 -17.77 47.51
N ARG A 96 -25.17 -17.89 46.44
CA ARG A 96 -24.68 -18.00 45.07
C ARG A 96 -24.87 -16.69 44.30
N LEU A 97 -24.12 -16.54 43.21
CA LEU A 97 -24.18 -15.34 42.38
C LEU A 97 -25.61 -15.07 41.86
N LYS A 98 -26.37 -16.09 41.50
CA LYS A 98 -27.78 -15.95 41.06
C LYS A 98 -28.70 -15.33 42.10
N ASP A 99 -28.35 -15.37 43.38
CA ASP A 99 -29.16 -14.84 44.48
C ASP A 99 -29.01 -13.30 44.58
N VAL A 100 -27.91 -12.74 44.09
CA VAL A 100 -27.56 -11.33 44.19
C VAL A 100 -27.31 -10.63 42.81
N ALA A 101 -27.34 -11.40 41.72
CA ALA A 101 -27.13 -10.88 40.37
C ALA A 101 -27.93 -11.69 39.34
N ASP A 102 -28.23 -11.03 38.20
CA ASP A 102 -28.66 -11.70 36.98
C ASP A 102 -27.43 -11.90 36.09
N VAL A 103 -27.28 -13.12 35.56
CA VAL A 103 -26.15 -13.48 34.70
C VAL A 103 -26.69 -13.85 33.32
N GLU A 104 -26.16 -13.23 32.31
CA GLU A 104 -26.51 -13.50 30.92
C GLU A 104 -25.27 -13.45 30.00
N LEU A 105 -25.36 -14.12 28.88
CA LEU A 105 -24.39 -13.97 27.80
C LEU A 105 -24.79 -12.75 26.98
N GLY A 106 -23.99 -11.72 27.01
CA GLY A 106 -24.23 -10.46 26.29
C GLY A 106 -22.99 -9.98 25.55
N THR A 107 -22.95 -8.71 25.23
CA THR A 107 -21.81 -8.08 24.57
C THR A 107 -20.81 -7.51 25.57
N LEU A 108 -19.53 -7.42 25.18
CA LEU A 108 -18.48 -6.83 26.02
C LEU A 108 -18.72 -5.35 26.29
N THR A 109 -19.27 -4.63 25.31
CA THR A 109 -19.61 -3.20 25.41
C THR A 109 -20.89 -2.91 24.66
N TYR A 110 -21.64 -1.95 25.14
CA TYR A 110 -22.80 -1.35 24.45
C TYR A 110 -22.50 0.04 23.89
N SER A 111 -21.22 0.47 23.91
CA SER A 111 -20.83 1.82 23.50
C SER A 111 -20.86 2.01 21.98
N PHE A 112 -20.76 0.94 21.21
CA PHE A 112 -20.88 0.97 19.76
C PHE A 112 -21.51 -0.33 19.26
N ARG A 113 -22.17 -0.22 18.12
CA ARG A 113 -22.78 -1.33 17.39
C ARG A 113 -22.27 -1.29 15.96
N SER A 114 -21.92 -2.45 15.44
CA SER A 114 -21.48 -2.60 14.05
C SER A 114 -22.58 -3.25 13.22
N GLU A 115 -22.96 -2.58 12.14
CA GLU A 115 -23.96 -3.07 11.20
C GLU A 115 -23.48 -2.85 9.76
N MET A 116 -23.86 -3.77 8.89
CA MET A 116 -23.67 -3.67 7.45
C MET A 116 -24.97 -3.98 6.75
N ASP A 117 -25.48 -3.04 5.94
CA ASP A 117 -26.77 -3.15 5.26
C ASP A 117 -27.94 -3.49 6.23
N SER A 118 -27.95 -2.85 7.40
CA SER A 118 -28.93 -3.06 8.49
C SER A 118 -28.91 -4.48 9.07
N LYS A 119 -27.83 -5.26 8.85
CA LYS A 119 -27.59 -6.56 9.47
C LYS A 119 -26.47 -6.43 10.50
N PRO A 120 -26.56 -7.15 11.63
CA PRO A 120 -25.46 -7.18 12.58
C PRO A 120 -24.18 -7.66 11.91
N ALA A 121 -23.08 -6.95 12.16
CA ALA A 121 -21.77 -7.25 11.57
C ALA A 121 -20.65 -7.11 12.60
N VAL A 122 -19.53 -7.79 12.36
CA VAL A 122 -18.29 -7.60 13.09
C VAL A 122 -17.23 -7.14 12.11
N LEU A 123 -16.59 -6.02 12.39
CA LEU A 123 -15.55 -5.46 11.54
C LEU A 123 -14.18 -5.94 12.02
N PHE A 124 -13.41 -6.51 11.10
CA PHE A 124 -12.00 -6.85 11.32
C PHE A 124 -11.12 -5.89 10.51
N MET A 125 -10.28 -5.14 11.21
CA MET A 125 -9.25 -4.32 10.59
C MET A 125 -7.90 -5.03 10.70
N MET A 126 -7.26 -5.24 9.56
CA MET A 126 -5.98 -5.93 9.46
C MET A 126 -4.89 -4.92 9.12
N PHE A 127 -3.87 -4.84 9.96
CA PHE A 127 -2.74 -3.92 9.79
C PHE A 127 -1.51 -4.69 9.34
N GLN A 128 -0.82 -4.16 8.36
CA GLN A 128 0.44 -4.74 7.92
C GLN A 128 1.63 -4.22 8.75
N THR A 129 2.68 -5.02 8.83
CA THR A 129 3.95 -4.62 9.41
C THR A 129 4.66 -3.63 8.50
N ALA A 130 5.30 -2.61 9.08
CA ALA A 130 6.09 -1.65 8.31
C ALA A 130 7.17 -2.37 7.48
N GLY A 131 7.28 -2.00 6.20
CA GLY A 131 8.22 -2.60 5.27
C GLY A 131 7.78 -3.92 4.62
N SER A 132 6.63 -4.50 5.01
CA SER A 132 6.08 -5.68 4.35
C SER A 132 5.46 -5.34 2.98
N ASN A 133 5.38 -6.33 2.11
CA ASN A 133 4.76 -6.18 0.79
C ASN A 133 3.24 -6.27 0.91
N ALA A 134 2.54 -5.13 0.80
CA ALA A 134 1.09 -5.04 0.95
C ALA A 134 0.32 -5.98 0.02
N THR A 135 0.76 -6.14 -1.23
CA THR A 135 0.12 -7.02 -2.22
C THR A 135 0.25 -8.49 -1.85
N ALA A 136 1.45 -8.90 -1.41
CA ALA A 136 1.70 -10.28 -0.99
C ALA A 136 0.91 -10.63 0.28
N VAL A 137 0.90 -9.73 1.26
CA VAL A 137 0.13 -9.89 2.51
C VAL A 137 -1.37 -9.98 2.22
N ASN A 138 -1.92 -9.08 1.41
CA ASN A 138 -3.34 -9.10 1.05
C ASN A 138 -3.73 -10.40 0.33
N LYS A 139 -2.90 -10.89 -0.60
CA LYS A 139 -3.14 -12.15 -1.29
C LYS A 139 -3.21 -13.34 -0.33
N GLN A 140 -2.33 -13.38 0.68
CA GLN A 140 -2.35 -14.42 1.70
C GLN A 140 -3.57 -14.31 2.62
N ILE A 141 -3.94 -13.09 3.03
CA ILE A 141 -5.14 -12.83 3.82
C ILE A 141 -6.39 -13.29 3.07
N THR A 142 -6.53 -12.92 1.79
CA THR A 142 -7.68 -13.31 0.95
C THR A 142 -7.77 -14.83 0.83
N ALA A 143 -6.67 -15.51 0.56
CA ALA A 143 -6.64 -16.97 0.49
C ALA A 143 -7.05 -17.61 1.83
N GLN A 144 -6.60 -17.06 2.96
CA GLN A 144 -6.97 -17.57 4.29
C GLN A 144 -8.46 -17.31 4.60
N ILE A 145 -9.00 -16.16 4.18
CA ILE A 145 -10.43 -15.87 4.31
C ILE A 145 -11.27 -16.82 3.46
N ASP A 146 -10.84 -17.14 2.25
CA ASP A 146 -11.54 -18.09 1.37
C ASP A 146 -11.57 -19.51 1.96
N GLU A 147 -10.50 -19.93 2.64
CA GLU A 147 -10.51 -21.19 3.41
C GLU A 147 -11.47 -21.14 4.61
N MET A 148 -11.45 -20.04 5.36
CA MET A 148 -12.35 -19.87 6.51
C MET A 148 -13.82 -19.77 6.10
N ARG A 149 -14.09 -19.23 4.90
CA ARG A 149 -15.45 -19.12 4.33
C ARG A 149 -16.16 -20.49 4.24
N LYS A 150 -15.40 -21.56 4.01
CA LYS A 150 -15.93 -22.93 3.94
C LYS A 150 -16.44 -23.47 5.29
N SER A 151 -16.00 -22.89 6.38
CA SER A 151 -16.32 -23.30 7.76
C SER A 151 -17.25 -22.32 8.50
N LEU A 152 -17.78 -21.33 7.81
CA LEU A 152 -18.70 -20.36 8.41
C LEU A 152 -20.07 -21.02 8.73
N PRO A 153 -20.72 -20.62 9.82
CA PRO A 153 -22.12 -20.96 10.09
C PRO A 153 -23.04 -20.49 8.98
N GLU A 154 -24.14 -21.22 8.76
CA GLU A 154 -25.17 -20.80 7.79
C GLU A 154 -25.71 -19.40 8.14
N GLY A 155 -25.90 -18.57 7.12
CA GLY A 155 -26.38 -17.20 7.26
C GLY A 155 -25.30 -16.17 7.59
N THR A 156 -24.03 -16.55 7.64
CA THR A 156 -22.90 -15.63 7.83
C THR A 156 -22.01 -15.60 6.59
N GLU A 157 -21.44 -14.43 6.28
CA GLU A 157 -20.52 -14.27 5.16
C GLU A 157 -19.39 -13.29 5.49
N PHE A 158 -18.24 -13.44 4.83
CA PHE A 158 -17.19 -12.45 4.82
C PHE A 158 -17.40 -11.48 3.66
N VAL A 159 -17.43 -10.19 3.97
CA VAL A 159 -17.49 -9.11 2.98
C VAL A 159 -16.27 -8.24 3.14
N THR A 160 -15.53 -8.02 2.06
CA THR A 160 -14.43 -7.06 2.04
C THR A 160 -14.99 -5.67 1.79
N MET A 161 -14.94 -4.80 2.79
CA MET A 161 -15.43 -3.43 2.69
C MET A 161 -14.43 -2.52 1.97
N MET A 162 -13.17 -2.66 2.31
CA MET A 162 -12.08 -1.83 1.75
C MET A 162 -10.79 -2.62 1.73
N SER A 163 -10.11 -2.56 0.61
CA SER A 163 -8.77 -3.11 0.45
C SER A 163 -7.82 -2.02 -0.04
N SER A 164 -6.70 -1.85 0.66
CA SER A 164 -5.64 -0.95 0.20
C SER A 164 -5.09 -1.35 -1.17
N ASN A 165 -5.16 -2.64 -1.50
CA ASN A 165 -4.75 -3.14 -2.81
C ASN A 165 -5.66 -2.67 -3.94
N ASP A 166 -6.98 -2.63 -3.73
CA ASP A 166 -7.92 -2.19 -4.76
C ASP A 166 -7.67 -0.73 -5.11
N PHE A 167 -7.43 0.10 -4.09
CA PHE A 167 -7.02 1.48 -4.28
C PHE A 167 -5.67 1.59 -4.99
N LEU A 168 -4.70 0.77 -4.59
CA LEU A 168 -3.37 0.76 -5.20
C LEU A 168 -3.44 0.35 -6.68
N PHE A 169 -4.14 -0.74 -7.02
CA PHE A 169 -4.28 -1.18 -8.40
C PHE A 169 -5.07 -0.21 -9.26
N ALA A 170 -6.16 0.36 -8.75
CA ALA A 170 -6.91 1.40 -9.43
C ALA A 170 -6.04 2.64 -9.71
N SER A 171 -5.23 3.05 -8.72
CA SER A 171 -4.32 4.18 -8.88
C SER A 171 -3.20 3.88 -9.90
N ILE A 172 -2.60 2.69 -9.85
CA ILE A 172 -1.60 2.28 -10.84
C ILE A 172 -2.22 2.25 -12.24
N HIS A 173 -3.41 1.69 -12.39
CA HIS A 173 -4.11 1.64 -13.68
C HIS A 173 -4.34 3.05 -14.24
N ASN A 174 -4.87 3.97 -13.43
CA ASN A 174 -5.11 5.36 -13.83
C ASN A 174 -3.82 6.07 -14.23
N VAL A 175 -2.73 5.83 -13.53
CA VAL A 175 -1.42 6.45 -13.86
C VAL A 175 -0.85 5.86 -15.13
N VAL A 176 -0.94 4.55 -15.36
CA VAL A 176 -0.50 3.90 -16.61
C VAL A 176 -1.34 4.41 -17.78
N GLU A 177 -2.65 4.53 -17.63
CA GLU A 177 -3.53 5.12 -18.63
C GLU A 177 -3.12 6.56 -18.95
N THR A 178 -2.91 7.37 -17.93
CA THR A 178 -2.44 8.77 -18.07
C THR A 178 -1.08 8.83 -18.77
N LEU A 179 -0.16 7.92 -18.44
CA LEU A 179 1.15 7.80 -19.09
C LEU A 179 1.01 7.54 -20.60
N VAL A 180 0.15 6.60 -20.98
CA VAL A 180 -0.11 6.27 -22.39
C VAL A 180 -0.74 7.45 -23.11
N ILE A 181 -1.73 8.09 -22.51
CA ILE A 181 -2.38 9.29 -23.07
C ILE A 181 -1.36 10.42 -23.27
N ALA A 182 -0.50 10.65 -22.26
CA ALA A 182 0.55 11.67 -22.33
C ALA A 182 1.53 11.40 -23.49
N ILE A 183 1.99 10.15 -23.64
CA ILE A 183 2.88 9.78 -24.75
C ILE A 183 2.21 10.02 -26.11
N ILE A 184 0.96 9.60 -26.28
CA ILE A 184 0.21 9.78 -27.51
C ILE A 184 0.04 11.26 -27.83
N LEU A 185 -0.35 12.06 -26.82
CA LEU A 185 -0.54 13.50 -27.00
C LEU A 185 0.76 14.21 -27.38
N VAL A 186 1.87 13.85 -26.74
CA VAL A 186 3.19 14.40 -27.06
C VAL A 186 3.59 14.05 -28.49
N ILE A 187 3.44 12.78 -28.90
CA ILE A 187 3.73 12.34 -30.27
C ILE A 187 2.89 13.16 -31.29
N LEU A 188 1.61 13.38 -30.96
CA LEU A 188 0.72 14.15 -31.83
C LEU A 188 1.16 15.63 -31.93
N VAL A 189 1.53 16.25 -30.80
CA VAL A 189 2.02 17.62 -30.77
C VAL A 189 3.32 17.74 -31.57
N VAL A 190 4.28 16.83 -31.33
CA VAL A 190 5.55 16.81 -32.07
C VAL A 190 5.32 16.64 -33.58
N TYR A 191 4.40 15.73 -33.94
CA TYR A 191 4.03 15.53 -35.33
C TYR A 191 3.42 16.79 -35.96
N PHE A 192 2.57 17.50 -35.22
CA PHE A 192 1.96 18.73 -35.69
C PHE A 192 3.00 19.84 -36.01
N PHE A 193 4.04 19.94 -35.17
CA PHE A 193 5.11 20.93 -35.37
C PHE A 193 6.13 20.51 -36.42
N LEU A 194 6.60 19.28 -36.40
CA LEU A 194 7.64 18.79 -37.32
C LEU A 194 7.11 18.45 -38.71
N GLN A 195 5.82 18.11 -38.84
CA GLN A 195 5.14 17.75 -40.09
C GLN A 195 5.84 16.63 -40.89
N ASP A 196 6.77 15.92 -40.26
CA ASP A 196 7.49 14.77 -40.85
C ASP A 196 7.45 13.58 -39.90
N LEU A 197 6.92 12.47 -40.40
CA LEU A 197 6.74 11.25 -39.59
C LEU A 197 8.07 10.67 -39.10
N LYS A 198 9.14 10.76 -39.90
CA LYS A 198 10.45 10.23 -39.50
C LYS A 198 11.09 11.06 -38.40
N SER A 199 11.01 12.38 -38.50
CA SER A 199 11.49 13.29 -37.47
C SER A 199 10.69 13.16 -36.16
N THR A 200 9.40 12.86 -36.24
CA THR A 200 8.54 12.59 -35.05
C THR A 200 8.88 11.26 -34.40
N LEU A 201 9.31 10.25 -35.16
CA LEU A 201 9.59 8.93 -34.62
C LEU A 201 10.84 8.94 -33.70
N ILE A 202 11.79 9.86 -33.93
CA ILE A 202 13.02 9.97 -33.15
C ILE A 202 12.75 10.34 -31.68
N PRO A 203 12.05 11.45 -31.37
CA PRO A 203 11.64 11.75 -29.99
C PRO A 203 10.75 10.66 -29.38
N SER A 204 9.87 10.05 -30.16
CA SER A 204 8.99 8.98 -29.69
C SER A 204 9.79 7.76 -29.19
N ILE A 205 10.80 7.33 -29.92
CA ILE A 205 11.72 6.25 -29.50
C ILE A 205 12.51 6.70 -28.26
N SER A 206 12.99 7.94 -28.24
CA SER A 206 13.76 8.47 -27.10
C SER A 206 12.96 8.47 -25.80
N ILE A 207 11.67 8.82 -25.85
CA ILE A 207 10.77 8.77 -24.67
C ILE A 207 10.72 7.35 -24.11
N ILE A 208 10.44 6.37 -24.98
CA ILE A 208 10.30 4.97 -24.54
C ILE A 208 11.60 4.46 -23.92
N VAL A 209 12.74 4.73 -24.58
CA VAL A 209 14.06 4.31 -24.08
C VAL A 209 14.41 5.00 -22.77
N SER A 210 14.10 6.30 -22.63
CA SER A 210 14.35 7.04 -21.40
C SER A 210 13.46 6.56 -20.23
N LEU A 211 12.19 6.25 -20.49
CA LEU A 211 11.31 5.69 -19.46
C LEU A 211 11.78 4.29 -19.01
N VAL A 212 12.07 3.40 -19.95
CA VAL A 212 12.60 2.05 -19.63
C VAL A 212 13.93 2.15 -18.90
N GLY A 213 14.83 3.03 -19.33
CA GLY A 213 16.10 3.30 -18.66
C GLY A 213 15.90 3.82 -17.22
N THR A 214 14.93 4.72 -17.02
CA THR A 214 14.59 5.22 -15.69
C THR A 214 14.09 4.09 -14.78
N PHE A 215 13.18 3.25 -15.25
CA PHE A 215 12.72 2.07 -14.50
C PHE A 215 13.89 1.14 -14.13
N ALA A 216 14.79 0.86 -15.07
CA ALA A 216 15.95 0.01 -14.82
C ALA A 216 16.86 0.60 -13.73
N CYS A 217 17.12 1.91 -13.77
CA CYS A 217 17.92 2.60 -12.75
C CYS A 217 17.25 2.60 -11.38
N LEU A 218 15.93 2.84 -11.32
CA LEU A 218 15.17 2.81 -10.05
C LEU A 218 15.19 1.42 -9.42
N VAL A 219 14.99 0.36 -10.21
CA VAL A 219 15.08 -1.02 -9.72
C VAL A 219 16.50 -1.35 -9.23
N ALA A 220 17.54 -0.94 -9.97
CA ALA A 220 18.93 -1.14 -9.56
C ALA A 220 19.28 -0.39 -8.27
N ALA A 221 18.66 0.77 -8.03
CA ALA A 221 18.79 1.54 -6.80
C ALA A 221 17.92 1.01 -5.64
N GLY A 222 17.16 -0.07 -5.84
CA GLY A 222 16.29 -0.66 -4.81
C GLY A 222 14.96 0.06 -4.57
N PHE A 223 14.57 0.96 -5.47
CA PHE A 223 13.27 1.62 -5.40
C PHE A 223 12.15 0.70 -5.87
N SER A 224 11.04 0.71 -5.12
CA SER A 224 9.81 0.04 -5.53
C SER A 224 8.96 0.96 -6.42
N LEU A 225 8.23 0.36 -7.36
CA LEU A 225 7.19 1.06 -8.10
C LEU A 225 6.02 1.37 -7.15
N ASN A 226 5.71 2.64 -7.04
CA ASN A 226 4.59 3.13 -6.25
C ASN A 226 3.95 4.33 -6.96
N ILE A 227 2.84 4.82 -6.41
CA ILE A 227 2.08 5.93 -6.99
C ILE A 227 2.96 7.17 -7.18
N LEU A 228 3.88 7.45 -6.26
CA LEU A 228 4.73 8.65 -6.31
C LEU A 228 5.77 8.57 -7.42
N THR A 229 6.43 7.41 -7.56
CA THR A 229 7.39 7.18 -8.64
C THR A 229 6.71 7.22 -10.01
N LEU A 230 5.47 6.72 -10.09
CA LEU A 230 4.69 6.77 -11.32
C LEU A 230 4.23 8.20 -11.65
N PHE A 231 3.78 8.99 -10.68
CA PHE A 231 3.48 10.42 -10.91
C PHE A 231 4.70 11.21 -11.33
N ALA A 232 5.86 10.95 -10.72
CA ALA A 232 7.10 11.57 -11.14
C ALA A 232 7.42 11.23 -12.60
N LEU A 233 7.22 9.99 -13.03
CA LEU A 233 7.43 9.58 -14.42
C LEU A 233 6.47 10.26 -15.40
N VAL A 234 5.19 10.41 -15.05
CA VAL A 234 4.22 11.14 -15.89
C VAL A 234 4.67 12.59 -16.06
N LEU A 235 5.12 13.24 -14.99
CA LEU A 235 5.64 14.61 -15.06
C LEU A 235 6.95 14.68 -15.86
N ALA A 236 7.82 13.68 -15.70
CA ALA A 236 9.09 13.62 -16.40
C ALA A 236 8.95 13.49 -17.93
N ILE A 237 7.84 12.92 -18.44
CA ILE A 237 7.63 12.79 -19.89
C ILE A 237 7.76 14.12 -20.60
N GLY A 238 7.18 15.19 -20.04
CA GLY A 238 7.30 16.53 -20.63
C GLY A 238 8.75 16.99 -20.77
N THR A 239 9.55 16.86 -19.72
CA THR A 239 10.96 17.28 -19.70
C THR A 239 11.87 16.37 -20.52
N VAL A 240 11.56 15.05 -20.55
CA VAL A 240 12.31 14.05 -21.33
C VAL A 240 12.16 14.30 -22.83
N VAL A 241 10.99 14.76 -23.26
CA VAL A 241 10.71 15.03 -24.67
C VAL A 241 11.45 16.27 -25.18
N ASP A 242 11.55 17.30 -24.34
CA ASP A 242 12.14 18.57 -24.71
C ASP A 242 13.58 18.42 -25.20
N ASP A 243 14.42 17.63 -24.53
CA ASP A 243 15.81 17.39 -24.96
C ASP A 243 15.88 16.74 -26.35
N ALA A 244 15.00 15.79 -26.63
CA ALA A 244 14.98 15.09 -27.91
C ALA A 244 14.47 15.99 -29.06
N ILE A 245 13.48 16.86 -28.76
CA ILE A 245 12.94 17.83 -29.74
C ILE A 245 14.05 18.84 -30.13
N VAL A 246 14.77 19.37 -29.14
CA VAL A 246 15.87 20.32 -29.39
C VAL A 246 16.91 19.73 -30.35
N VAL A 247 17.29 18.47 -30.18
CA VAL A 247 18.24 17.78 -31.08
C VAL A 247 17.67 17.68 -32.50
N VAL A 248 16.43 17.22 -32.65
CA VAL A 248 15.80 17.01 -33.97
C VAL A 248 15.63 18.36 -34.69
N GLU A 249 15.18 19.40 -33.97
CA GLU A 249 15.01 20.74 -34.52
C GLU A 249 16.34 21.37 -34.97
N ALA A 250 17.41 21.22 -34.16
CA ALA A 250 18.73 21.67 -34.52
C ALA A 250 19.27 20.99 -35.81
N VAL A 251 19.03 19.68 -35.95
CA VAL A 251 19.41 18.95 -37.17
C VAL A 251 18.59 19.40 -38.38
N GLN A 252 17.28 19.61 -38.17
CA GLN A 252 16.40 20.14 -39.22
C GLN A 252 16.84 21.53 -39.69
N SER A 253 17.20 22.41 -38.76
CA SER A 253 17.73 23.77 -39.08
C SER A 253 18.99 23.68 -39.91
N LYS A 254 19.89 22.71 -39.72
CA LYS A 254 21.08 22.50 -40.58
C LYS A 254 20.70 22.04 -41.99
N PHE A 255 19.67 21.19 -42.13
CA PHE A 255 19.16 20.86 -43.48
C PHE A 255 18.59 22.07 -44.19
N ASP A 256 17.87 22.91 -43.49
CA ASP A 256 17.30 24.15 -44.04
C ASP A 256 18.40 25.16 -44.43
N ALA A 257 19.56 25.12 -43.72
CA ALA A 257 20.77 25.86 -44.07
C ALA A 257 21.56 25.28 -45.26
N GLY A 258 21.08 24.18 -45.88
CA GLY A 258 21.63 23.62 -47.11
C GLY A 258 22.55 22.41 -46.93
N TYR A 259 22.63 21.82 -45.74
CA TYR A 259 23.39 20.59 -45.54
C TYR A 259 22.73 19.43 -46.30
N LYS A 260 23.50 18.70 -47.09
CA LYS A 260 23.04 17.53 -47.87
C LYS A 260 23.33 16.20 -47.16
N SER A 261 24.32 16.18 -46.26
CA SER A 261 24.72 15.00 -45.53
C SER A 261 24.06 14.96 -44.15
N PRO A 262 23.22 13.95 -43.84
CA PRO A 262 22.62 13.79 -42.52
C PRO A 262 23.66 13.70 -41.39
N TYR A 263 24.76 13.00 -41.65
CA TYR A 263 25.84 12.88 -40.67
C TYR A 263 26.50 14.22 -40.32
N LEU A 264 26.82 15.03 -41.34
CA LEU A 264 27.46 16.35 -41.13
C LEU A 264 26.46 17.34 -40.48
N ALA A 265 25.22 17.32 -40.92
CA ALA A 265 24.16 18.17 -40.33
C ALA A 265 24.02 17.84 -38.82
N THR A 266 23.94 16.56 -38.47
CA THR A 266 23.81 16.12 -37.08
C THR A 266 25.06 16.47 -36.27
N LYS A 267 26.25 16.23 -36.77
CA LYS A 267 27.51 16.56 -36.10
C LYS A 267 27.60 18.02 -35.72
N ASP A 268 27.31 18.91 -36.69
CA ASP A 268 27.39 20.34 -36.48
C ASP A 268 26.25 20.86 -35.61
N ALA A 269 25.04 20.29 -35.73
CA ALA A 269 23.92 20.60 -34.85
C ALA A 269 24.23 20.25 -33.38
N MET A 270 24.83 19.07 -33.13
CA MET A 270 25.23 18.68 -31.78
C MET A 270 26.29 19.61 -31.19
N GLY A 271 27.20 20.17 -32.02
CA GLY A 271 28.14 21.22 -31.56
C GLY A 271 27.42 22.42 -30.96
N ASP A 272 26.29 22.82 -31.54
CA ASP A 272 25.53 23.99 -31.12
C ASP A 272 24.67 23.74 -29.88
N VAL A 273 24.08 22.56 -29.74
CA VAL A 273 23.05 22.29 -28.69
C VAL A 273 23.54 21.49 -27.49
N THR A 274 24.66 20.78 -27.58
CA THR A 274 25.14 19.89 -26.50
C THR A 274 25.29 20.62 -25.17
N MET A 275 25.92 21.81 -25.15
CA MET A 275 26.10 22.58 -23.92
C MET A 275 24.77 23.11 -23.34
N ALA A 276 23.81 23.42 -24.20
CA ALA A 276 22.49 23.88 -23.78
C ALA A 276 21.73 22.74 -23.10
N ILE A 277 21.75 21.53 -23.68
CA ILE A 277 21.10 20.33 -23.09
C ILE A 277 21.71 20.00 -21.73
N ILE A 278 23.07 19.94 -21.64
CA ILE A 278 23.76 19.65 -20.37
C ILE A 278 23.41 20.70 -19.31
N SER A 279 23.44 21.98 -19.67
CA SER A 279 23.14 23.06 -18.73
C SER A 279 21.71 23.03 -18.24
N CYS A 280 20.74 22.77 -19.12
CA CYS A 280 19.33 22.66 -18.78
C CYS A 280 19.10 21.47 -17.82
N THR A 281 19.65 20.30 -18.15
CA THR A 281 19.58 19.10 -17.28
C THR A 281 20.21 19.35 -15.93
N CYS A 282 21.38 19.99 -15.85
CA CYS A 282 22.03 20.32 -14.58
C CYS A 282 21.15 21.24 -13.71
N VAL A 283 20.46 22.21 -14.32
CA VAL A 283 19.52 23.08 -13.60
C VAL A 283 18.35 22.26 -13.02
N PHE A 284 17.75 21.38 -13.82
CA PHE A 284 16.70 20.49 -13.32
C PHE A 284 17.19 19.62 -12.16
N MET A 285 18.34 18.97 -12.29
CA MET A 285 18.92 18.15 -11.23
C MET A 285 19.20 18.97 -9.97
N ALA A 286 19.71 20.21 -10.12
CA ALA A 286 19.96 21.10 -9.00
C ALA A 286 18.71 21.49 -8.22
N VAL A 287 17.53 21.43 -8.83
CA VAL A 287 16.25 21.66 -8.15
C VAL A 287 15.77 20.41 -7.42
N PHE A 288 15.83 19.23 -8.05
CA PHE A 288 15.26 18.00 -7.50
C PHE A 288 16.17 17.29 -6.49
N ILE A 289 17.50 17.34 -6.67
CA ILE A 289 18.44 16.67 -5.75
C ILE A 289 18.33 17.20 -4.30
N PRO A 290 18.30 18.52 -4.03
CA PRO A 290 18.17 19.02 -2.66
C PRO A 290 16.86 18.58 -1.97
N VAL A 291 15.79 18.45 -2.74
CA VAL A 291 14.48 18.00 -2.22
C VAL A 291 14.54 16.57 -1.68
N THR A 292 15.47 15.74 -2.18
CA THR A 292 15.65 14.37 -1.69
C THR A 292 16.25 14.28 -0.28
N PHE A 293 16.84 15.35 0.21
CA PHE A 293 17.44 15.40 1.57
C PHE A 293 16.46 15.89 2.65
N MET A 294 15.22 16.16 2.30
CA MET A 294 14.20 16.56 3.26
C MET A 294 13.89 15.41 4.22
N GLY A 295 13.92 15.69 5.53
CA GLY A 295 13.62 14.71 6.57
C GLY A 295 12.13 14.60 6.92
N GLY A 296 11.80 13.63 7.80
CA GLY A 296 10.45 13.41 8.31
C GLY A 296 9.55 12.59 7.39
N THR A 297 8.27 12.50 7.75
CA THR A 297 7.29 11.69 7.00
C THR A 297 7.15 12.18 5.55
N SER A 298 7.14 13.49 5.34
CA SER A 298 7.11 14.09 4.01
C SER A 298 8.40 13.83 3.23
N GLY A 299 9.53 13.64 3.90
CA GLY A 299 10.83 13.37 3.29
C GLY A 299 10.83 12.08 2.46
N VAL A 300 10.10 11.03 2.89
CA VAL A 300 9.97 9.78 2.13
C VAL A 300 9.33 10.04 0.77
N PHE A 301 8.29 10.89 0.72
CA PHE A 301 7.62 11.29 -0.52
C PHE A 301 8.58 12.05 -1.43
N TYR A 302 9.22 13.08 -0.91
CA TYR A 302 10.11 13.93 -1.68
C TYR A 302 11.36 13.19 -2.17
N THR A 303 11.89 12.27 -1.39
CA THR A 303 13.02 11.44 -1.81
C THR A 303 12.67 10.56 -3.00
N GLN A 304 11.54 9.85 -2.95
CA GLN A 304 11.12 8.98 -4.05
C GLN A 304 10.80 9.77 -5.32
N PHE A 305 10.06 10.86 -5.17
CA PHE A 305 9.71 11.74 -6.28
C PHE A 305 10.95 12.41 -6.88
N GLY A 306 11.80 13.02 -6.06
CA GLY A 306 12.98 13.77 -6.49
C GLY A 306 14.03 12.88 -7.16
N ILE A 307 14.31 11.69 -6.60
CA ILE A 307 15.24 10.74 -7.22
C ILE A 307 14.69 10.23 -8.54
N THR A 308 13.40 9.94 -8.63
CA THR A 308 12.76 9.49 -9.87
C THR A 308 12.88 10.56 -10.96
N MET A 309 12.55 11.81 -10.62
CA MET A 309 12.68 12.95 -11.55
C MET A 309 14.12 13.18 -11.99
N ALA A 310 15.06 13.23 -11.06
CA ALA A 310 16.47 13.43 -11.37
C ALA A 310 17.03 12.31 -12.26
N THR A 311 16.65 11.06 -11.98
CA THR A 311 17.05 9.89 -12.79
C THR A 311 16.45 9.97 -14.19
N ALA A 312 15.16 10.30 -14.31
CA ALA A 312 14.48 10.40 -15.61
C ALA A 312 15.12 11.48 -16.51
N VAL A 313 15.37 12.65 -15.95
CA VAL A 313 16.00 13.75 -16.68
C VAL A 313 17.46 13.42 -17.02
N GLY A 314 18.20 12.77 -16.12
CA GLY A 314 19.57 12.31 -16.39
C GLY A 314 19.65 11.28 -17.53
N ILE A 315 18.75 10.31 -17.57
CA ILE A 315 18.64 9.30 -18.64
C ILE A 315 18.19 9.99 -19.94
N SER A 316 17.29 10.97 -19.88
CA SER A 316 16.90 11.79 -21.04
C SER A 316 18.09 12.48 -21.68
N MET A 317 18.92 13.14 -20.89
CA MET A 317 20.13 13.78 -21.37
C MET A 317 21.06 12.79 -22.09
N ILE A 318 21.31 11.61 -21.48
CA ILE A 318 22.14 10.57 -22.10
C ILE A 318 21.50 10.13 -23.43
N SER A 319 20.19 9.91 -23.47
CA SER A 319 19.48 9.53 -24.70
C SER A 319 19.54 10.64 -25.76
N ALA A 320 19.37 11.90 -25.36
CA ALA A 320 19.44 13.05 -26.27
C ALA A 320 20.84 13.28 -26.84
N LEU A 321 21.90 12.98 -26.07
CA LEU A 321 23.28 13.15 -26.52
C LEU A 321 23.85 11.95 -27.28
N THR A 322 23.20 10.78 -27.21
CA THR A 322 23.69 9.54 -27.85
C THR A 322 22.70 8.98 -28.85
N LEU A 323 21.52 8.59 -28.41
CA LEU A 323 20.51 7.91 -29.22
C LEU A 323 19.91 8.87 -30.27
N CYS A 324 19.48 10.05 -29.87
CA CYS A 324 18.84 10.99 -30.77
C CYS A 324 19.73 11.40 -31.94
N PRO A 325 21.01 11.77 -31.75
CA PRO A 325 21.89 12.09 -32.86
C PRO A 325 22.12 10.90 -33.80
N ALA A 326 22.27 9.70 -33.23
CA ALA A 326 22.44 8.48 -34.03
C ALA A 326 21.21 8.23 -34.93
N LEU A 327 20.02 8.37 -34.37
CA LEU A 327 18.77 8.21 -35.12
C LEU A 327 18.59 9.35 -36.14
N CYS A 328 18.95 10.61 -35.83
CA CYS A 328 18.92 11.72 -36.79
C CYS A 328 19.82 11.42 -37.98
N ALA A 329 21.05 10.99 -37.74
CA ALA A 329 22.01 10.68 -38.81
C ALA A 329 21.56 9.53 -39.73
N ILE A 330 20.76 8.59 -39.22
CA ILE A 330 20.27 7.41 -39.96
C ILE A 330 18.93 7.70 -40.66
N MET A 331 17.99 8.35 -39.97
CA MET A 331 16.59 8.43 -40.38
C MET A 331 16.22 9.74 -41.09
N MET A 332 16.84 10.88 -40.70
CA MET A 332 16.52 12.17 -41.26
C MET A 332 17.17 12.32 -42.65
N ARG A 333 16.50 13.06 -43.51
CA ARG A 333 16.99 13.38 -44.86
C ARG A 333 16.69 14.85 -45.16
N PRO A 334 17.52 15.50 -45.97
CA PRO A 334 17.22 16.87 -46.48
C PRO A 334 15.83 16.89 -47.12
N SER A 335 15.02 17.86 -46.78
CA SER A 335 13.73 18.07 -47.46
C SER A 335 14.00 18.46 -48.90
N ASP A 336 13.57 17.61 -49.86
CA ASP A 336 13.51 18.03 -51.24
C ASP A 336 12.47 19.14 -51.32
N GLY A 337 12.93 20.38 -51.62
CA GLY A 337 12.18 21.63 -51.51
C GLY A 337 10.87 21.76 -52.33
N THR A 338 10.26 20.63 -52.69
CA THR A 338 9.01 20.57 -53.48
C THR A 338 7.74 20.39 -52.65
N LYS A 339 7.82 20.22 -51.30
CA LYS A 339 6.61 19.95 -50.48
C LYS A 339 6.10 21.15 -49.64
N SER A 340 6.92 22.20 -49.44
CA SER A 340 6.51 23.34 -48.58
C SER A 340 5.61 24.37 -49.24
N ALA A 341 5.52 24.42 -50.59
CA ALA A 341 4.74 25.43 -51.29
C ALA A 341 3.26 25.06 -51.55
N LYS A 342 2.82 23.82 -51.24
CA LYS A 342 1.46 23.36 -51.57
C LYS A 342 0.45 23.40 -50.41
N SER A 343 0.90 23.75 -49.20
CA SER A 343 0.00 23.70 -48.00
C SER A 343 -0.57 25.07 -47.56
N ILE A 344 -0.19 26.19 -48.19
CA ILE A 344 -0.65 27.53 -47.75
C ILE A 344 -1.68 28.15 -48.72
N ASN A 345 -1.93 27.56 -49.88
CA ASN A 345 -2.93 28.05 -50.85
C ASN A 345 -3.95 26.93 -51.20
N GLY A 346 -4.69 26.45 -50.23
CA GLY A 346 -5.83 25.58 -50.42
C GLY A 346 -6.88 25.82 -49.36
#